data_fb2c94d4d0b915edf397873220b779d9
#
_entry.id   fb2c94d4d0b915edf397873220b779d9
#
_cell.length_a   1.000
_cell.length_b   1.000
_cell.length_c   1.000
_cell.angle_alpha   90.00
_cell.angle_beta   90.00
_cell.angle_gamma   90.00
#
_symmetry.space_group_name_H-M   'P 1'
#
loop_
_entity.id
_entity.type
_entity.pdbx_description
1 polymer ?
#
loop_
_entity_poly.entity_id
_entity_poly.type
_entity_poly.pdbx_seq_one_letter_code
_entity_poly.pdbx_strand_id
1 'polypeptide(L)'
;GVPIKLLLGPTVTKGGGAGNVPEVAKAAAEESIDDIKALFQTKPQPNMVFITAGMGGGTGTGATPVIARVAKEMGILTVGIVTVPFLFEGLPKIKKALSYIEEMRKYVDALLVINNERLREIYPTLTFMNAFSKADDVLATAAGSIIEIIVKEGYVNCDFKDVRTTLLDGGTAIISTGIGEGESRVTSAIDDAIRSPLLRNADIYTSRRLLIVLY
;
A
#
# COMPACT_ATOMS: atom_id res chain seq x y z
N GLY A 1 6.71 16.81 -8.08
CA GLY A 1 6.11 16.93 -6.75
C GLY A 1 4.65 16.52 -6.76
N VAL A 2 4.02 16.35 -5.61
CA VAL A 2 2.60 15.99 -5.49
C VAL A 2 1.75 17.17 -5.96
N PRO A 3 0.77 16.98 -6.88
CA PRO A 3 -0.01 18.07 -7.47
C PRO A 3 -0.98 18.72 -6.48
N ILE A 4 -1.52 17.97 -5.51
CA ILE A 4 -2.43 18.46 -4.48
C ILE A 4 -1.83 18.23 -3.11
N LYS A 5 -1.86 19.25 -2.27
CA LYS A 5 -1.41 19.18 -0.87
C LYS A 5 -2.58 19.57 0.02
N LEU A 6 -2.93 18.68 0.95
CA LEU A 6 -3.92 18.93 1.98
C LEU A 6 -3.24 18.98 3.34
N LEU A 7 -3.43 20.06 4.07
CA LEU A 7 -2.99 20.20 5.45
C LEU A 7 -4.07 19.62 6.37
N LEU A 8 -3.71 18.62 7.15
CA LEU A 8 -4.65 17.98 8.08
C LEU A 8 -4.63 18.64 9.46
N GLY A 9 -5.80 18.88 10.01
CA GLY A 9 -6.00 19.33 11.38
C GLY A 9 -5.44 20.75 11.65
N PRO A 10 -5.96 21.78 11.00
CA PRO A 10 -5.47 23.15 11.18
C PRO A 10 -5.50 23.63 12.63
N THR A 11 -6.43 23.16 13.46
CA THR A 11 -6.48 23.51 14.89
C THR A 11 -5.68 22.54 15.76
N VAL A 12 -5.71 21.24 15.44
CA VAL A 12 -5.02 20.18 16.21
C VAL A 12 -3.52 20.27 16.05
N THR A 13 -3.02 20.42 14.81
CA THR A 13 -1.59 20.42 14.51
C THR A 13 -1.01 21.82 14.29
N LYS A 14 -1.86 22.83 14.06
CA LYS A 14 -1.48 24.21 13.73
C LYS A 14 -0.46 24.28 12.60
N GLY A 15 -0.57 23.37 11.62
CA GLY A 15 0.35 23.27 10.50
C GLY A 15 1.65 22.52 10.80
N GLY A 16 1.81 21.95 11.99
CA GLY A 16 2.93 21.10 12.37
C GLY A 16 2.67 19.62 12.06
N GLY A 17 3.68 18.78 12.32
CA GLY A 17 3.54 17.34 12.26
C GLY A 17 2.88 16.78 13.54
N ALA A 18 2.51 15.50 13.51
CA ALA A 18 1.87 14.82 14.65
C ALA A 18 2.85 14.41 15.79
N GLY A 19 4.11 14.85 15.74
CA GLY A 19 5.09 14.61 16.81
C GLY A 19 5.32 13.13 17.14
N ASN A 20 5.22 12.24 16.15
CA ASN A 20 5.32 10.78 16.32
C ASN A 20 4.18 10.17 17.18
N VAL A 21 3.06 10.89 17.34
CA VAL A 21 1.88 10.45 18.08
C VAL A 21 0.72 10.22 17.11
N PRO A 22 0.35 8.96 16.82
CA PRO A 22 -0.71 8.65 15.86
C PRO A 22 -2.08 9.20 16.24
N GLU A 23 -2.40 9.28 17.53
CA GLU A 23 -3.65 9.81 18.03
C GLU A 23 -3.84 11.27 17.62
N VAL A 24 -2.77 12.07 17.61
CA VAL A 24 -2.77 13.46 17.12
C VAL A 24 -3.06 13.51 15.62
N ALA A 25 -2.43 12.62 14.84
CA ALA A 25 -2.67 12.53 13.40
C ALA A 25 -4.08 12.05 13.09
N LYS A 26 -4.60 11.12 13.86
CA LYS A 26 -6.00 10.65 13.75
C LYS A 26 -6.97 11.79 14.01
N ALA A 27 -6.80 12.53 15.11
CA ALA A 27 -7.62 13.69 15.42
C ALA A 27 -7.53 14.78 14.34
N ALA A 28 -6.35 15.03 13.80
CA ALA A 28 -6.14 15.97 12.70
C ALA A 28 -6.86 15.55 11.40
N ALA A 29 -6.84 14.25 11.09
CA ALA A 29 -7.57 13.72 9.92
C ALA A 29 -9.09 13.74 10.14
N GLU A 30 -9.57 13.47 11.37
CA GLU A 30 -10.98 13.59 11.72
C GLU A 30 -11.48 15.04 11.62
N GLU A 31 -10.68 16.02 12.04
CA GLU A 31 -10.99 17.45 11.88
C GLU A 31 -11.13 17.83 10.39
N SER A 32 -10.36 17.21 9.51
CA SER A 32 -10.30 17.52 8.07
C SER A 32 -11.13 16.57 7.19
N ILE A 33 -12.11 15.87 7.74
CA ILE A 33 -12.92 14.88 6.98
C ILE A 33 -13.58 15.50 5.75
N ASP A 34 -14.13 16.71 5.86
CA ASP A 34 -14.83 17.35 4.76
C ASP A 34 -13.87 17.73 3.62
N ASP A 35 -12.66 18.15 3.96
CA ASP A 35 -11.62 18.42 2.98
C ASP A 35 -11.14 17.13 2.29
N ILE A 36 -11.00 16.05 3.06
CA ILE A 36 -10.66 14.72 2.50
C ILE A 36 -11.78 14.25 1.55
N LYS A 37 -13.05 14.37 1.94
CA LYS A 37 -14.19 14.04 1.07
C LYS A 37 -14.18 14.88 -0.21
N ALA A 38 -13.89 16.16 -0.11
CA ALA A 38 -13.82 17.06 -1.26
C ALA A 38 -12.77 16.61 -2.29
N LEU A 39 -11.62 16.05 -1.84
CA LEU A 39 -10.62 15.48 -2.75
C LEU A 39 -11.14 14.27 -3.54
N PHE A 40 -12.06 13.49 -2.98
CA PHE A 40 -12.65 12.33 -3.65
C PHE A 40 -13.92 12.67 -4.44
N GLN A 41 -14.51 13.84 -4.24
CA GLN A 41 -15.72 14.31 -4.94
C GLN A 41 -15.43 14.96 -6.30
N THR A 42 -14.37 14.54 -6.98
CA THR A 42 -14.05 15.02 -8.33
C THR A 42 -15.06 14.50 -9.36
N LYS A 43 -15.11 15.12 -10.53
CA LYS A 43 -15.94 14.65 -11.65
C LYS A 43 -15.06 14.29 -12.84
N PRO A 44 -14.97 13.00 -13.23
CA PRO A 44 -15.62 11.84 -12.60
C PRO A 44 -15.02 11.50 -11.22
N GLN A 45 -15.84 10.87 -10.35
CA GLN A 45 -15.35 10.35 -9.08
C GLN A 45 -14.36 9.21 -9.34
N PRO A 46 -13.25 9.12 -8.59
CA PRO A 46 -12.30 8.02 -8.76
C PRO A 46 -12.95 6.67 -8.43
N ASN A 47 -12.70 5.67 -9.27
CA ASN A 47 -13.19 4.31 -9.02
C ASN A 47 -12.33 3.55 -8.01
N MET A 48 -11.07 3.96 -7.84
CA MET A 48 -10.10 3.35 -6.93
C MET A 48 -9.17 4.41 -6.36
N VAL A 49 -8.70 4.15 -5.14
CA VAL A 49 -7.68 4.96 -4.48
C VAL A 49 -6.61 4.07 -3.87
N PHE A 50 -5.34 4.45 -4.06
CA PHE A 50 -4.22 3.90 -3.32
C PHE A 50 -3.88 4.81 -2.15
N ILE A 51 -3.82 4.23 -0.96
CA ILE A 51 -3.39 4.93 0.26
C ILE A 51 -2.04 4.34 0.67
N THR A 52 -0.99 5.13 0.51
CA THR A 52 0.38 4.69 0.80
C THR A 52 0.93 5.41 2.00
N ALA A 53 1.57 4.69 2.91
CA ALA A 53 2.19 5.27 4.09
C ALA A 53 3.30 4.40 4.67
N GLY A 54 4.34 5.06 5.19
CA GLY A 54 5.26 4.45 6.15
C GLY A 54 4.63 4.44 7.54
N MET A 55 4.43 3.24 8.09
CA MET A 55 3.83 3.08 9.42
C MET A 55 4.89 3.20 10.52
N GLY A 56 4.45 3.46 11.75
CA GLY A 56 5.33 3.57 12.94
C GLY A 56 5.64 5.00 13.37
N GLY A 57 5.41 5.99 12.49
CA GLY A 57 5.45 7.41 12.83
C GLY A 57 4.11 7.94 13.40
N GLY A 58 3.91 9.25 13.34
CA GLY A 58 2.65 9.90 13.73
C GLY A 58 1.67 9.98 12.56
N THR A 59 1.97 10.82 11.57
CA THR A 59 1.03 11.20 10.49
C THR A 59 0.59 10.00 9.65
N GLY A 60 1.53 9.26 9.03
CA GLY A 60 1.20 8.09 8.21
C GLY A 60 0.44 7.02 8.99
N THR A 61 0.80 6.80 10.25
CA THR A 61 0.18 5.78 11.10
C THR A 61 -1.24 6.15 11.49
N GLY A 62 -1.48 7.39 11.93
CA GLY A 62 -2.78 7.79 12.49
C GLY A 62 -3.78 8.28 11.45
N ALA A 63 -3.34 8.99 10.41
CA ALA A 63 -4.24 9.57 9.42
C ALA A 63 -4.75 8.57 8.37
N THR A 64 -3.93 7.58 7.98
CA THR A 64 -4.31 6.66 6.89
C THR A 64 -5.56 5.82 7.16
N PRO A 65 -5.81 5.28 8.37
CA PRO A 65 -7.06 4.57 8.65
C PRO A 65 -8.30 5.47 8.49
N VAL A 66 -8.20 6.74 8.88
CA VAL A 66 -9.30 7.71 8.73
C VAL A 66 -9.57 8.00 7.26
N ILE A 67 -8.52 8.25 6.47
CA ILE A 67 -8.64 8.48 5.02
C ILE A 67 -9.21 7.25 4.32
N ALA A 68 -8.76 6.05 4.69
CA ALA A 68 -9.27 4.79 4.16
C ALA A 68 -10.76 4.60 4.44
N ARG A 69 -11.18 4.89 5.67
CA ARG A 69 -12.59 4.85 6.06
C ARG A 69 -13.43 5.78 5.19
N VAL A 70 -13.02 7.02 5.02
CA VAL A 70 -13.72 8.01 4.19
C VAL A 70 -13.85 7.53 2.75
N ALA A 71 -12.77 7.03 2.15
CA ALA A 71 -12.79 6.52 0.77
C ALA A 71 -13.75 5.32 0.62
N LYS A 72 -13.69 4.37 1.57
CA LYS A 72 -14.56 3.19 1.56
C LYS A 72 -16.03 3.56 1.76
N GLU A 73 -16.37 4.49 2.66
CA GLU A 73 -17.71 5.01 2.85
C GLU A 73 -18.29 5.68 1.60
N MET A 74 -17.43 6.25 0.76
CA MET A 74 -17.81 6.84 -0.53
C MET A 74 -17.92 5.80 -1.67
N GLY A 75 -17.75 4.51 -1.41
CA GLY A 75 -17.85 3.42 -2.39
C GLY A 75 -16.66 3.30 -3.34
N ILE A 76 -15.54 3.93 -3.02
CA ILE A 76 -14.31 3.89 -3.80
C ILE A 76 -13.54 2.62 -3.42
N LEU A 77 -13.08 1.84 -4.41
CA LEU A 77 -12.20 0.69 -4.15
C LEU A 77 -10.92 1.18 -3.46
N THR A 78 -10.73 0.79 -2.21
CA THR A 78 -9.68 1.33 -1.35
C THR A 78 -8.57 0.30 -1.17
N VAL A 79 -7.38 0.59 -1.68
CA VAL A 79 -6.20 -0.27 -1.58
C VAL A 79 -5.15 0.41 -0.71
N GLY A 80 -4.81 -0.24 0.40
CA GLY A 80 -3.73 0.20 1.28
C GLY A 80 -2.40 -0.44 0.88
N ILE A 81 -1.34 0.36 0.78
CA ILE A 81 0.03 -0.14 0.57
C ILE A 81 0.91 0.51 1.63
N VAL A 82 1.30 -0.25 2.63
CA VAL A 82 1.99 0.29 3.81
C VAL A 82 3.28 -0.45 4.11
N THR A 83 4.23 0.23 4.74
CA THR A 83 5.48 -0.38 5.16
C THR A 83 5.54 -0.55 6.67
N VAL A 84 6.11 -1.69 7.11
CA VAL A 84 6.54 -1.90 8.50
C VAL A 84 7.98 -1.40 8.63
N PRO A 85 8.31 -0.63 9.68
CA PRO A 85 9.64 -0.08 9.90
C PRO A 85 10.75 -1.14 9.91
N PHE A 86 11.97 -0.70 9.58
CA PHE A 86 13.17 -1.51 9.76
C PHE A 86 13.41 -1.84 11.24
N LEU A 87 14.10 -2.94 11.52
CA LEU A 87 14.44 -3.33 12.90
C LEU A 87 15.30 -2.27 13.62
N PHE A 88 16.18 -1.58 12.89
CA PHE A 88 17.01 -0.51 13.47
C PHE A 88 16.22 0.72 13.90
N GLU A 89 14.97 0.90 13.44
CA GLU A 89 14.10 1.99 13.89
C GLU A 89 13.51 1.75 15.29
N GLY A 90 13.61 0.52 15.79
CA GLY A 90 13.26 0.11 17.14
C GLY A 90 11.88 -0.53 17.28
N LEU A 91 11.79 -1.45 18.23
CA LEU A 91 10.58 -2.22 18.51
C LEU A 91 9.34 -1.38 18.83
N PRO A 92 9.42 -0.22 19.53
CA PRO A 92 8.23 0.61 19.76
C PRO A 92 7.55 1.09 18.48
N LYS A 93 8.35 1.49 17.47
CA LYS A 93 7.81 1.88 16.16
C LYS A 93 7.14 0.71 15.44
N ILE A 94 7.77 -0.48 15.48
CA ILE A 94 7.22 -1.69 14.85
C ILE A 94 5.90 -2.09 15.50
N LYS A 95 5.83 -2.13 16.84
CA LYS A 95 4.59 -2.45 17.57
C LYS A 95 3.47 -1.47 17.22
N LYS A 96 3.79 -0.17 17.18
CA LYS A 96 2.86 0.88 16.76
C LYS A 96 2.37 0.65 15.33
N ALA A 97 3.28 0.39 14.39
CA ALA A 97 2.93 0.11 13.00
C ALA A 97 1.96 -1.06 12.89
N LEU A 98 2.24 -2.19 13.54
CA LEU A 98 1.40 -3.39 13.48
C LEU A 98 0.00 -3.14 14.05
N SER A 99 -0.12 -2.41 15.16
CA SER A 99 -1.42 -2.08 15.75
C SER A 99 -2.31 -1.26 14.79
N TYR A 100 -1.74 -0.25 14.14
CA TYR A 100 -2.50 0.59 13.22
C TYR A 100 -2.71 -0.05 11.83
N ILE A 101 -1.86 -0.98 11.41
CA ILE A 101 -2.10 -1.83 10.24
C ILE A 101 -3.36 -2.68 10.46
N GLU A 102 -3.54 -3.27 11.65
CA GLU A 102 -4.76 -4.01 11.99
C GLU A 102 -6.00 -3.08 12.04
N GLU A 103 -5.85 -1.83 12.48
CA GLU A 103 -6.93 -0.86 12.40
C GLU A 103 -7.27 -0.52 10.95
N MET A 104 -6.27 -0.24 10.11
CA MET A 104 -6.44 0.10 8.69
C MET A 104 -7.12 -1.04 7.90
N ARG A 105 -6.83 -2.30 8.24
CA ARG A 105 -7.43 -3.48 7.61
C ARG A 105 -8.96 -3.47 7.59
N LYS A 106 -9.58 -2.82 8.56
CA LYS A 106 -11.06 -2.71 8.65
C LYS A 106 -11.65 -1.78 7.59
N TYR A 107 -10.85 -0.87 7.08
CA TYR A 107 -11.29 0.23 6.23
C TYR A 107 -10.76 0.17 4.79
N VAL A 108 -9.98 -0.85 4.45
CA VAL A 108 -9.52 -1.08 3.08
C VAL A 108 -10.15 -2.35 2.49
N ASP A 109 -10.24 -2.42 1.18
CA ASP A 109 -10.67 -3.62 0.48
C ASP A 109 -9.51 -4.60 0.31
N ALA A 110 -8.32 -4.08 0.04
CA ALA A 110 -7.09 -4.85 -0.03
C ALA A 110 -5.96 -4.11 0.68
N LEU A 111 -5.14 -4.84 1.43
CA LEU A 111 -4.01 -4.31 2.18
C LEU A 111 -2.72 -5.04 1.83
N LEU A 112 -1.80 -4.34 1.18
CA LEU A 112 -0.43 -4.79 0.99
C LEU A 112 0.44 -4.28 2.14
N VAL A 113 1.09 -5.19 2.84
CA VAL A 113 2.01 -4.87 3.94
C VAL A 113 3.42 -5.27 3.53
N ILE A 114 4.28 -4.29 3.35
CA ILE A 114 5.68 -4.48 2.97
C ILE A 114 6.54 -4.37 4.22
N ASN A 115 7.26 -5.44 4.54
CA ASN A 115 8.21 -5.41 5.65
C ASN A 115 9.57 -4.89 5.14
N ASN A 116 9.94 -3.69 5.57
CA ASN A 116 11.20 -3.06 5.16
C ASN A 116 12.43 -3.92 5.49
N GLU A 117 12.40 -4.70 6.57
CA GLU A 117 13.52 -5.58 6.92
C GLU A 117 13.81 -6.63 5.82
N ARG A 118 12.78 -7.03 5.05
CA ARG A 118 12.97 -7.94 3.92
C ARG A 118 13.78 -7.34 2.77
N LEU A 119 13.78 -6.01 2.65
CA LEU A 119 14.61 -5.34 1.64
C LEU A 119 16.11 -5.55 1.88
N ARG A 120 16.52 -5.76 3.11
CA ARG A 120 17.92 -6.10 3.44
C ARG A 120 18.32 -7.48 2.95
N GLU A 121 17.38 -8.42 2.86
CA GLU A 121 17.62 -9.75 2.28
C GLU A 121 17.75 -9.67 0.75
N ILE A 122 16.94 -8.80 0.11
CA ILE A 122 16.92 -8.61 -1.35
C ILE A 122 18.13 -7.79 -1.81
N TYR A 123 18.50 -6.79 -1.03
CA TYR A 123 19.58 -5.85 -1.34
C TYR A 123 20.66 -5.89 -0.27
N PRO A 124 21.62 -6.84 -0.35
CA PRO A 124 22.65 -7.00 0.71
C PRO A 124 23.56 -5.79 0.89
N THR A 125 23.69 -4.94 -0.14
CA THR A 125 24.49 -3.71 -0.12
C THR A 125 23.71 -2.49 0.37
N LEU A 126 22.51 -2.68 0.92
CA LEU A 126 21.66 -1.59 1.39
C LEU A 126 22.34 -0.85 2.55
N THR A 127 22.57 0.43 2.33
CA THR A 127 23.06 1.33 3.38
C THR A 127 21.92 2.03 4.08
N PHE A 128 22.14 2.58 5.27
CA PHE A 128 21.15 3.39 5.98
C PHE A 128 20.63 4.55 5.12
N MET A 129 21.52 5.17 4.34
CA MET A 129 21.18 6.34 3.50
C MET A 129 20.20 6.02 2.37
N ASN A 130 20.29 4.81 1.80
CA ASN A 130 19.45 4.42 0.66
C ASN A 130 18.32 3.44 1.03
N ALA A 131 18.26 3.00 2.28
CA ALA A 131 17.26 2.04 2.73
C ALA A 131 15.82 2.58 2.58
N PHE A 132 15.59 3.82 2.98
CA PHE A 132 14.27 4.45 2.87
C PHE A 132 13.87 4.73 1.43
N SER A 133 14.80 5.22 0.60
CA SER A 133 14.54 5.40 -0.84
C SER A 133 14.15 4.07 -1.50
N LYS A 134 14.79 2.97 -1.09
CA LYS A 134 14.46 1.66 -1.63
C LYS A 134 13.09 1.15 -1.17
N ALA A 135 12.68 1.48 0.06
CA ALA A 135 11.32 1.21 0.54
C ALA A 135 10.28 2.00 -0.27
N ASP A 136 10.55 3.27 -0.60
CA ASP A 136 9.70 4.10 -1.43
C ASP A 136 9.58 3.54 -2.87
N ASP A 137 10.70 3.08 -3.46
CA ASP A 137 10.70 2.42 -4.78
C ASP A 137 9.79 1.19 -4.80
N VAL A 138 9.81 0.38 -3.74
CA VAL A 138 8.98 -0.83 -3.63
C VAL A 138 7.50 -0.47 -3.52
N LEU A 139 7.15 0.56 -2.73
CA LEU A 139 5.78 1.08 -2.67
C LEU A 139 5.29 1.55 -4.04
N ALA A 140 6.12 2.33 -4.74
CA ALA A 140 5.81 2.84 -6.08
C ALA A 140 5.64 1.71 -7.09
N THR A 141 6.52 0.70 -7.05
CA THR A 141 6.45 -0.49 -7.90
C THR A 141 5.16 -1.29 -7.64
N ALA A 142 4.81 -1.51 -6.37
CA ALA A 142 3.60 -2.24 -6.02
C ALA A 142 2.32 -1.55 -6.53
N ALA A 143 2.22 -0.22 -6.34
CA ALA A 143 1.11 0.55 -6.87
C ALA A 143 1.11 0.55 -8.41
N GLY A 144 2.28 0.76 -9.02
CA GLY A 144 2.47 0.78 -10.47
C GLY A 144 2.06 -0.53 -11.13
N SER A 145 2.43 -1.67 -10.55
CA SER A 145 2.07 -2.99 -11.08
C SER A 145 0.55 -3.21 -11.13
N ILE A 146 -0.20 -2.75 -10.12
CA ILE A 146 -1.67 -2.82 -10.15
C ILE A 146 -2.25 -1.91 -11.23
N ILE A 147 -1.67 -0.72 -11.41
CA ILE A 147 -2.11 0.22 -12.45
C ILE A 147 -1.80 -0.35 -13.85
N GLU A 148 -0.61 -0.94 -14.03
CA GLU A 148 -0.22 -1.55 -15.30
C GLU A 148 -1.20 -2.64 -15.75
N ILE A 149 -1.69 -3.47 -14.84
CA ILE A 149 -2.70 -4.49 -15.13
C ILE A 149 -3.96 -3.87 -15.76
N ILE A 150 -4.33 -2.66 -15.33
CA ILE A 150 -5.56 -1.99 -15.79
C ILE A 150 -5.34 -1.24 -17.11
N VAL A 151 -4.14 -0.67 -17.29
CA VAL A 151 -3.85 0.28 -18.38
C VAL A 151 -3.14 -0.37 -19.56
N LYS A 152 -2.34 -1.41 -19.30
CA LYS A 152 -1.49 -2.05 -20.32
C LYS A 152 -2.29 -3.11 -21.07
N GLU A 153 -2.33 -3.00 -22.39
CA GLU A 153 -2.92 -4.04 -23.24
C GLU A 153 -2.02 -5.28 -23.25
N GLY A 154 -2.56 -6.42 -22.83
CA GLY A 154 -1.89 -7.73 -22.83
C GLY A 154 -2.47 -8.67 -23.89
N TYR A 155 -1.99 -9.90 -23.93
CA TYR A 155 -2.56 -10.97 -24.77
C TYR A 155 -4.01 -11.29 -24.38
N VAL A 156 -4.33 -11.20 -23.10
CA VAL A 156 -5.69 -11.27 -22.55
C VAL A 156 -5.87 -9.98 -21.75
N ASN A 157 -6.80 -9.14 -22.19
CA ASN A 157 -7.06 -7.87 -21.53
C ASN A 157 -7.74 -8.11 -20.18
N CYS A 158 -7.10 -7.56 -19.13
CA CYS A 158 -7.66 -7.47 -17.80
C CYS A 158 -8.19 -6.04 -17.63
N ASP A 159 -9.45 -5.90 -17.29
CA ASP A 159 -10.05 -4.60 -17.08
C ASP A 159 -10.12 -4.23 -15.58
N PHE A 160 -10.55 -3.00 -15.31
CA PHE A 160 -10.76 -2.53 -13.95
C PHE A 160 -11.74 -3.41 -13.15
N LYS A 161 -12.71 -4.04 -13.81
CA LYS A 161 -13.70 -4.89 -13.12
C LYS A 161 -13.07 -6.17 -12.59
N ASP A 162 -12.11 -6.74 -13.32
CA ASP A 162 -11.37 -7.94 -12.89
C ASP A 162 -10.51 -7.62 -11.67
N VAL A 163 -9.79 -6.50 -11.72
CA VAL A 163 -9.00 -6.00 -10.57
C VAL A 163 -9.92 -5.72 -9.38
N ARG A 164 -11.06 -5.05 -9.60
CA ARG A 164 -12.03 -4.78 -8.55
C ARG A 164 -12.56 -6.07 -7.94
N THR A 165 -12.95 -7.04 -8.75
CA THR A 165 -13.45 -8.34 -8.27
C THR A 165 -12.43 -9.08 -7.44
N THR A 166 -11.16 -8.97 -7.80
CA THR A 166 -10.07 -9.62 -7.07
C THR A 166 -9.78 -8.92 -5.74
N LEU A 167 -9.76 -7.60 -5.72
CA LEU A 167 -9.34 -6.80 -4.56
C LEU A 167 -10.48 -6.46 -3.60
N LEU A 168 -11.73 -6.35 -4.06
CA LEU A 168 -12.87 -5.97 -3.22
C LEU A 168 -13.07 -6.96 -2.07
N ASP A 169 -13.03 -6.45 -0.84
CA ASP A 169 -13.10 -7.24 0.39
C ASP A 169 -12.09 -8.41 0.42
N GLY A 170 -10.94 -8.21 -0.25
CA GLY A 170 -9.89 -9.20 -0.39
C GLY A 170 -9.05 -9.41 0.88
N GLY A 171 -9.06 -8.43 1.79
CA GLY A 171 -8.28 -8.47 3.02
C GLY A 171 -6.78 -8.25 2.76
N THR A 172 -5.93 -9.17 3.16
CA THR A 172 -4.49 -9.07 2.86
C THR A 172 -4.23 -9.43 1.41
N ALA A 173 -3.62 -8.51 0.68
CA ALA A 173 -3.19 -8.71 -0.69
C ALA A 173 -1.67 -8.91 -0.76
N ILE A 174 -1.24 -9.64 -1.74
CA ILE A 174 0.17 -9.88 -2.06
C ILE A 174 0.34 -9.62 -3.55
N ILE A 175 1.43 -8.99 -3.92
CA ILE A 175 1.81 -8.76 -5.30
C ILE A 175 3.24 -9.21 -5.52
N SER A 176 3.49 -9.83 -6.64
CA SER A 176 4.83 -10.20 -7.08
C SER A 176 4.92 -10.17 -8.59
N THR A 177 6.11 -9.96 -9.09
CA THR A 177 6.44 -10.03 -10.51
C THR A 177 7.57 -11.02 -10.69
N GLY A 178 7.56 -11.75 -11.79
CA GLY A 178 8.63 -12.65 -12.16
C GLY A 178 8.95 -12.54 -13.64
N ILE A 179 10.18 -12.81 -14.00
CA ILE A 179 10.68 -12.74 -15.37
C ILE A 179 11.19 -14.13 -15.79
N GLY A 180 10.85 -14.53 -16.99
CA GLY A 180 11.33 -15.78 -17.57
C GLY A 180 11.72 -15.63 -19.02
N GLU A 181 12.75 -16.37 -19.44
CA GLU A 181 13.27 -16.37 -20.80
C GLU A 181 13.36 -17.79 -21.36
N GLY A 182 13.43 -17.93 -22.70
CA GLY A 182 13.57 -19.21 -23.40
C GLY A 182 12.28 -20.02 -23.48
N GLU A 183 12.41 -21.34 -23.71
CA GLU A 183 11.28 -22.24 -23.92
C GLU A 183 10.42 -22.41 -22.65
N SER A 184 11.04 -22.44 -21.47
CA SER A 184 10.36 -22.59 -20.19
C SER A 184 10.01 -21.24 -19.53
N ARG A 185 9.97 -20.15 -20.31
CA ARG A 185 9.82 -18.79 -19.79
C ARG A 185 8.63 -18.58 -18.83
N VAL A 186 7.49 -19.23 -19.12
CA VAL A 186 6.28 -19.09 -18.27
C VAL A 186 6.51 -19.74 -16.92
N THR A 187 7.01 -20.96 -16.89
CA THR A 187 7.31 -21.68 -15.65
C THR A 187 8.39 -20.94 -14.85
N SER A 188 9.44 -20.47 -15.53
CA SER A 188 10.52 -19.73 -14.88
C SER A 188 10.03 -18.40 -14.30
N ALA A 189 9.16 -17.67 -14.99
CA ALA A 189 8.58 -16.42 -14.50
C ALA A 189 7.68 -16.66 -13.28
N ILE A 190 6.87 -17.72 -13.30
CA ILE A 190 6.02 -18.09 -12.16
C ILE A 190 6.88 -18.48 -10.95
N ASP A 191 7.90 -19.30 -11.16
CA ASP A 191 8.83 -19.71 -10.11
C ASP A 191 9.58 -18.51 -9.51
N ASP A 192 10.02 -17.57 -10.34
CA ASP A 192 10.67 -16.33 -9.90
C ASP A 192 9.71 -15.47 -9.07
N ALA A 193 8.48 -15.28 -9.55
CA ALA A 193 7.44 -14.56 -8.82
C ALA A 193 7.15 -15.17 -7.45
N ILE A 194 6.99 -16.50 -7.36
CA ILE A 194 6.66 -17.20 -6.12
C ILE A 194 7.84 -17.18 -5.12
N ARG A 195 9.08 -17.18 -5.62
CA ARG A 195 10.28 -17.13 -4.79
C ARG A 195 10.67 -15.73 -4.32
N SER A 196 9.94 -14.72 -4.73
CA SER A 196 10.20 -13.34 -4.31
C SER A 196 10.30 -13.25 -2.77
N PRO A 197 11.39 -12.65 -2.24
CA PRO A 197 11.53 -12.46 -0.79
C PRO A 197 10.40 -11.64 -0.17
N LEU A 198 9.71 -10.82 -0.94
CA LEU A 198 8.53 -10.07 -0.50
C LEU A 198 7.35 -10.99 -0.16
N LEU A 199 7.27 -12.17 -0.81
CA LEU A 199 6.26 -13.19 -0.55
C LEU A 199 6.66 -14.18 0.55
N ARG A 200 7.90 -14.13 1.02
CA ARG A 200 8.40 -15.10 2.00
C ARG A 200 7.56 -15.05 3.28
N ASN A 201 7.03 -16.19 3.70
CA ASN A 201 6.05 -16.40 4.77
C ASN A 201 4.61 -15.99 4.41
N ALA A 202 4.31 -15.62 3.19
CA ALA A 202 2.94 -15.52 2.73
C ALA A 202 2.48 -16.90 2.29
N ASP A 203 1.37 -17.37 2.85
CA ASP A 203 0.78 -18.63 2.43
C ASP A 203 -0.09 -18.38 1.18
N ILE A 204 0.55 -18.48 0.02
CA ILE A 204 -0.13 -18.31 -1.28
C ILE A 204 -1.19 -19.39 -1.50
N TYR A 205 -1.03 -20.56 -0.90
CA TYR A 205 -1.97 -21.68 -1.07
C TYR A 205 -3.31 -21.45 -0.36
N THR A 206 -3.37 -20.54 0.59
CA THR A 206 -4.63 -20.14 1.26
C THR A 206 -5.30 -18.95 0.58
N SER A 207 -4.72 -18.42 -0.50
CA SER A 207 -5.29 -17.31 -1.26
C SER A 207 -6.64 -17.70 -1.85
N ARG A 208 -7.67 -16.87 -1.61
CA ARG A 208 -9.02 -17.10 -2.13
C ARG A 208 -9.19 -16.62 -3.57
N ARG A 209 -8.37 -15.66 -3.99
CA ARG A 209 -8.43 -15.04 -5.31
C ARG A 209 -7.02 -14.86 -5.83
N LEU A 210 -6.83 -15.15 -7.09
CA LEU A 210 -5.56 -15.02 -7.78
C LEU A 210 -5.81 -14.33 -9.12
N LEU A 211 -5.02 -13.31 -9.41
CA LEU A 211 -4.98 -12.65 -10.69
C LEU A 211 -3.57 -12.84 -11.27
N ILE A 212 -3.47 -13.44 -12.43
CA ILE A 212 -2.21 -13.63 -13.16
C ILE A 212 -2.32 -12.88 -14.48
N VAL A 213 -1.34 -12.06 -14.76
CA VAL A 213 -1.23 -11.34 -16.02
C VAL A 213 0.11 -11.67 -16.66
N LEU A 214 0.10 -12.03 -17.93
CA LEU A 214 1.27 -12.38 -18.74
C LEU A 214 1.41 -11.34 -19.84
N TYR A 215 2.63 -10.81 -20.00
CA TYR A 215 2.98 -9.85 -21.06
C TYR A 215 4.00 -10.44 -22.02
#